data_e147017cc402a31ed75b6567e9b0e2be
#
_entry.id   e147017cc402a31ed75b6567e9b0e2be
#
_cell.length_a   1.000
_cell.length_b   1.000
_cell.length_c   1.000
_cell.angle_alpha   90.00
_cell.angle_beta   90.00
_cell.angle_gamma   90.00
#
_symmetry.space_group_name_H-M   'P 1'
#
loop_
_entity.id
_entity.type
_entity.pdbx_description
1 polymer ?
#
loop_
_entity_poly.entity_id
_entity_poly.type
_entity_poly.pdbx_seq_one_letter_code
_entity_poly.pdbx_strand_id
1 'polypeptide(L)'
;MQLSRISQNIVLLLVVAGFASSCSFFKKKPEKSNTTGWNYNDKNYGNFNVVNPKDIPTAPGLVFVQGGTFTMGATQEDVMGDWNNVPHRVTVNSFFIDKTEISNLNYREYLYWLEGTFGGAGMDSVVTAALPDTLVWRSELAYNEPYVEQYFRHPAYNNYPVVGVTWKQATEFCIWRTDRVNELALMDKGFLDKKTQIKKTLNGAGQDNFNTKAYLLGEYQATPGKEVTSKKNPLKDAQGRPRTTAKFEDGIMFGDYRLPTEAEWEYAAYGYILENPQRKSKGTKGEEVIANKQIYAWKNEGFDNLRYTKKGQPQGSFLANFKRGSGDNMGVAGGLNDNAAIPAEVTSFQPNGFGIYNMSGNVNEWVADVYRPTTGDDADDFNPFRGNVFQQIDRSGGEGNLRDDKGRIKMTPESDSSLRNRRNYQKAYAVNYLDGDSSSAVGYGYGVTTLISDKSRVYKGGSWNDRAYWLSPGTRRFLEETESLSTLGFRCAMSHYGSAEGTSRKSKTGNFFPTRRNKR
;
A
#
# COMPACT_ATOMS: atom_id res chain seq x y z
N MET A 1 -59.27 26.11 -44.52
CA MET A 1 -57.84 25.89 -44.40
C MET A 1 -57.15 26.68 -43.26
N GLN A 2 -57.81 27.60 -42.57
CA GLN A 2 -57.26 28.37 -41.44
C GLN A 2 -57.49 27.73 -40.06
N LEU A 3 -58.45 26.84 -39.88
CA LEU A 3 -58.71 26.17 -38.59
C LEU A 3 -57.64 25.09 -38.21
N SER A 4 -57.00 24.52 -39.20
CA SER A 4 -55.94 23.48 -38.93
C SER A 4 -54.60 24.04 -38.37
N ARG A 5 -54.28 25.29 -38.71
CA ARG A 5 -53.04 25.94 -38.19
C ARG A 5 -53.21 26.43 -36.76
N ILE A 6 -54.39 26.80 -36.35
CA ILE A 6 -54.68 27.23 -34.97
C ILE A 6 -54.65 26.02 -34.04
N SER A 7 -55.18 24.87 -34.44
CA SER A 7 -55.09 23.64 -33.63
C SER A 7 -53.65 23.11 -33.52
N GLN A 8 -52.85 23.20 -34.57
CA GLN A 8 -51.44 22.81 -34.53
C GLN A 8 -50.59 23.71 -33.60
N ASN A 9 -50.85 25.01 -33.63
CA ASN A 9 -50.17 25.95 -32.75
C ASN A 9 -50.58 25.79 -31.28
N ILE A 10 -51.80 25.44 -30.97
CA ILE A 10 -52.29 25.13 -29.61
C ILE A 10 -51.66 23.84 -29.10
N VAL A 11 -51.56 22.80 -29.94
CA VAL A 11 -50.89 21.54 -29.57
C VAL A 11 -49.39 21.77 -29.36
N LEU A 12 -48.74 22.58 -30.19
CA LEU A 12 -47.31 22.93 -30.01
C LEU A 12 -47.07 23.72 -28.72
N LEU A 13 -47.97 24.65 -28.37
CA LEU A 13 -47.91 25.42 -27.14
C LEU A 13 -48.14 24.57 -25.89
N LEU A 14 -49.04 23.59 -25.96
CA LEU A 14 -49.28 22.61 -24.89
C LEU A 14 -48.07 21.66 -24.71
N VAL A 15 -47.42 21.25 -25.79
CA VAL A 15 -46.21 20.42 -25.73
C VAL A 15 -45.03 21.22 -25.13
N VAL A 16 -44.85 22.47 -25.53
CA VAL A 16 -43.82 23.35 -24.97
C VAL A 16 -44.09 23.68 -23.50
N ALA A 17 -45.35 23.89 -23.11
CA ALA A 17 -45.73 24.07 -21.70
C ALA A 17 -45.52 22.78 -20.86
N GLY A 18 -45.75 21.61 -21.46
CA GLY A 18 -45.47 20.31 -20.86
C GLY A 18 -43.94 20.08 -20.63
N PHE A 19 -43.12 20.53 -21.56
CA PHE A 19 -41.65 20.48 -21.37
C PHE A 19 -41.15 21.51 -20.36
N ALA A 20 -41.73 22.68 -20.24
CA ALA A 20 -41.35 23.69 -19.28
C ALA A 20 -41.68 23.30 -17.82
N SER A 21 -42.75 22.54 -17.60
CA SER A 21 -43.11 22.00 -16.28
C SER A 21 -42.31 20.75 -15.90
N SER A 22 -41.65 20.09 -16.86
CA SER A 22 -40.81 18.90 -16.63
C SER A 22 -39.46 19.22 -16.00
N CYS A 23 -39.00 20.47 -16.04
CA CYS A 23 -37.70 20.85 -15.45
C CYS A 23 -37.61 20.75 -13.91
N SER A 24 -38.74 20.63 -13.22
CA SER A 24 -38.74 20.42 -11.75
C SER A 24 -38.60 18.96 -11.34
N PHE A 25 -38.83 18.00 -12.27
CA PHE A 25 -38.67 16.56 -11.97
C PHE A 25 -37.23 16.07 -11.89
N PHE A 26 -36.26 16.85 -12.40
CA PHE A 26 -34.84 16.50 -12.37
C PHE A 26 -34.08 17.10 -11.21
N LYS A 27 -34.68 17.86 -10.33
CA LYS A 27 -34.02 18.27 -9.10
C LYS A 27 -33.90 17.05 -8.19
N LYS A 28 -32.69 16.50 -8.04
CA LYS A 28 -32.41 15.51 -6.99
C LYS A 28 -32.97 16.06 -5.66
N LYS A 29 -33.85 15.28 -5.02
CA LYS A 29 -34.31 15.61 -3.67
C LYS A 29 -33.10 15.74 -2.77
N PRO A 30 -33.00 16.81 -1.96
CA PRO A 30 -31.88 16.94 -1.03
C PRO A 30 -31.85 15.73 -0.12
N GLU A 31 -30.66 15.20 0.11
CA GLU A 31 -30.44 14.11 1.04
C GLU A 31 -30.67 14.62 2.46
N LYS A 32 -31.52 13.93 3.24
CA LYS A 32 -31.90 14.34 4.59
C LYS A 32 -31.27 13.46 5.64
N SER A 33 -30.93 14.05 6.76
CA SER A 33 -30.51 13.32 7.96
C SER A 33 -31.66 12.47 8.48
N ASN A 34 -31.43 11.19 8.65
CA ASN A 34 -32.38 10.28 9.30
C ASN A 34 -32.52 10.55 10.82
N THR A 35 -31.55 11.26 11.41
CA THR A 35 -31.54 11.56 12.83
C THR A 35 -32.26 12.86 13.17
N THR A 36 -32.03 13.91 12.36
CA THR A 36 -32.53 15.25 12.64
C THR A 36 -33.56 15.75 11.63
N GLY A 37 -33.67 15.10 10.46
CA GLY A 37 -34.49 15.54 9.34
C GLY A 37 -33.95 16.74 8.57
N TRP A 38 -32.78 17.28 8.93
CA TRP A 38 -32.17 18.41 8.25
C TRP A 38 -31.55 17.98 6.92
N ASN A 39 -31.56 18.89 5.94
CA ASN A 39 -30.94 18.63 4.65
C ASN A 39 -29.41 18.74 4.75
N TYR A 40 -28.71 17.78 4.15
CA TYR A 40 -27.26 17.86 3.94
C TYR A 40 -26.93 18.81 2.78
N ASN A 41 -25.74 19.41 2.82
CA ASN A 41 -25.23 20.30 1.77
C ASN A 41 -26.16 21.51 1.47
N ASP A 42 -26.95 21.94 2.44
CA ASP A 42 -27.94 23.02 2.31
C ASP A 42 -27.64 24.15 3.29
N LYS A 43 -27.37 25.35 2.77
CA LYS A 43 -27.01 26.53 3.57
C LYS A 43 -28.12 26.95 4.57
N ASN A 44 -29.37 26.63 4.28
CA ASN A 44 -30.51 26.97 5.13
C ASN A 44 -30.65 25.99 6.31
N TYR A 45 -29.90 24.89 6.29
CA TYR A 45 -29.90 23.84 7.31
C TYR A 45 -28.51 23.66 7.95
N GLY A 46 -27.77 24.75 8.12
CA GLY A 46 -26.46 24.73 8.82
C GLY A 46 -25.31 24.21 7.96
N ASN A 47 -25.55 23.89 6.70
CA ASN A 47 -24.55 23.55 5.69
C ASN A 47 -23.60 22.39 6.09
N PHE A 48 -24.15 21.36 6.73
CA PHE A 48 -23.37 20.16 7.02
C PHE A 48 -23.02 19.46 5.70
N ASN A 49 -21.71 19.44 5.38
CA ASN A 49 -21.21 18.88 4.12
C ASN A 49 -21.07 17.37 4.24
N VAL A 50 -21.68 16.65 3.30
CA VAL A 50 -21.57 15.19 3.16
C VAL A 50 -21.12 14.87 1.75
N VAL A 51 -20.07 14.05 1.64
CA VAL A 51 -19.52 13.55 0.38
C VAL A 51 -19.97 12.12 0.16
N ASN A 52 -20.34 11.77 -1.05
CA ASN A 52 -20.69 10.40 -1.36
C ASN A 52 -19.41 9.54 -1.50
N PRO A 53 -19.29 8.42 -0.78
CA PRO A 53 -18.11 7.55 -0.85
C PRO A 53 -17.76 7.07 -2.27
N LYS A 54 -18.73 7.02 -3.18
CA LYS A 54 -18.51 6.61 -4.58
C LYS A 54 -17.73 7.61 -5.42
N ASP A 55 -17.60 8.83 -4.94
CA ASP A 55 -16.92 9.92 -5.64
C ASP A 55 -15.46 10.09 -5.16
N ILE A 56 -14.99 9.25 -4.23
CA ILE A 56 -13.61 9.25 -3.75
C ILE A 56 -12.72 8.57 -4.81
N PRO A 57 -11.69 9.26 -5.33
CA PRO A 57 -10.79 8.69 -6.32
C PRO A 57 -9.91 7.59 -5.72
N THR A 58 -9.36 6.74 -6.58
CA THR A 58 -8.31 5.79 -6.18
C THR A 58 -6.95 6.48 -6.17
N ALA A 59 -6.14 6.21 -5.17
CA ALA A 59 -4.79 6.77 -5.06
C ALA A 59 -3.87 6.26 -6.19
N PRO A 60 -2.93 7.08 -6.67
CA PRO A 60 -2.04 6.73 -7.77
C PRO A 60 -1.21 5.46 -7.52
N GLY A 61 -1.02 4.65 -8.56
CA GLY A 61 -0.13 3.46 -8.55
C GLY A 61 -0.69 2.23 -7.86
N LEU A 62 -1.82 2.34 -7.17
CA LEU A 62 -2.38 1.29 -6.34
C LEU A 62 -3.44 0.45 -7.05
N VAL A 63 -3.50 -0.82 -6.70
CA VAL A 63 -4.55 -1.78 -7.08
C VAL A 63 -5.37 -2.11 -5.84
N PHE A 64 -6.69 -2.15 -5.99
CA PHE A 64 -7.61 -2.57 -4.93
C PHE A 64 -7.58 -4.08 -4.76
N VAL A 65 -7.35 -4.53 -3.53
CA VAL A 65 -7.43 -5.93 -3.11
C VAL A 65 -8.59 -6.06 -2.14
N GLN A 66 -9.61 -6.80 -2.55
CA GLN A 66 -10.73 -7.10 -1.66
C GLN A 66 -10.28 -8.04 -0.56
N GLY A 67 -10.50 -7.66 0.68
CA GLY A 67 -10.16 -8.47 1.84
C GLY A 67 -10.96 -9.76 1.95
N GLY A 68 -10.47 -10.64 2.77
CA GLY A 68 -11.07 -11.95 3.01
C GLY A 68 -10.27 -12.77 4.00
N THR A 69 -10.69 -13.99 4.20
CA THR A 69 -10.03 -14.96 5.07
C THR A 69 -9.25 -15.95 4.23
N PHE A 70 -8.01 -16.20 4.58
CA PHE A 70 -7.15 -17.17 3.90
C PHE A 70 -6.26 -17.92 4.90
N THR A 71 -5.62 -18.97 4.43
CA THR A 71 -4.58 -19.68 5.19
C THR A 71 -3.23 -19.04 4.89
N MET A 72 -2.68 -18.36 5.89
CA MET A 72 -1.34 -17.79 5.89
C MET A 72 -0.32 -18.83 6.34
N GLY A 73 0.91 -18.77 5.85
CA GLY A 73 2.01 -19.59 6.32
C GLY A 73 2.57 -20.54 5.26
N ALA A 74 3.48 -21.42 5.67
CA ALA A 74 4.16 -22.36 4.80
C ALA A 74 3.19 -23.33 4.11
N THR A 75 3.58 -23.86 2.96
CA THR A 75 2.84 -24.92 2.26
C THR A 75 3.24 -26.28 2.78
N GLN A 76 2.50 -27.33 2.42
CA GLN A 76 2.90 -28.72 2.70
C GLN A 76 4.22 -29.11 2.03
N GLU A 77 4.58 -28.43 0.95
CA GLU A 77 5.83 -28.60 0.20
C GLU A 77 7.02 -27.86 0.84
N ASP A 78 6.91 -27.50 2.13
CA ASP A 78 8.02 -26.85 2.85
C ASP A 78 9.16 -27.86 3.08
N VAL A 79 10.18 -27.76 2.23
CA VAL A 79 11.33 -28.68 2.23
C VAL A 79 12.26 -28.42 3.40
N MET A 80 12.31 -27.18 3.91
CA MET A 80 13.23 -26.82 4.99
C MET A 80 12.70 -27.24 6.37
N GLY A 81 11.40 -27.23 6.54
CA GLY A 81 10.76 -27.67 7.79
C GLY A 81 11.16 -26.84 9.00
N ASP A 82 11.44 -25.55 8.82
CA ASP A 82 11.97 -24.68 9.86
C ASP A 82 10.92 -24.16 10.85
N TRP A 83 9.66 -24.51 10.66
CA TRP A 83 8.51 -24.19 11.54
C TRP A 83 8.35 -22.72 11.92
N ASN A 84 8.95 -21.81 11.17
CA ASN A 84 8.90 -20.38 11.47
C ASN A 84 7.62 -19.69 10.99
N ASN A 85 6.79 -20.38 10.21
CA ASN A 85 5.54 -19.90 9.66
C ASN A 85 4.50 -21.02 9.54
N VAL A 86 4.00 -21.48 10.68
CA VAL A 86 2.98 -22.53 10.73
C VAL A 86 1.70 -22.07 10.04
N PRO A 87 1.08 -22.89 9.18
CA PRO A 87 -0.17 -22.54 8.54
C PRO A 87 -1.28 -22.23 9.55
N HIS A 88 -1.87 -21.04 9.44
CA HIS A 88 -2.96 -20.60 10.31
C HIS A 88 -3.92 -19.72 9.51
N ARG A 89 -5.15 -19.63 10.00
CA ARG A 89 -6.19 -18.87 9.32
C ARG A 89 -6.15 -17.41 9.73
N VAL A 90 -6.20 -16.51 8.75
CA VAL A 90 -6.11 -15.07 8.96
C VAL A 90 -7.17 -14.35 8.14
N THR A 91 -7.76 -13.32 8.71
CA THR A 91 -8.67 -12.41 8.01
C THR A 91 -7.97 -11.08 7.74
N VAL A 92 -7.91 -10.71 6.47
CA VAL A 92 -7.32 -9.46 5.99
C VAL A 92 -8.44 -8.51 5.56
N ASN A 93 -8.40 -7.27 6.03
CA ASN A 93 -9.31 -6.24 5.56
C ASN A 93 -8.98 -5.85 4.13
N SER A 94 -9.95 -5.26 3.41
CA SER A 94 -9.69 -4.70 2.08
C SER A 94 -8.65 -3.60 2.15
N PHE A 95 -7.75 -3.56 1.17
CA PHE A 95 -6.65 -2.60 1.11
C PHE A 95 -6.26 -2.31 -0.34
N PHE A 96 -5.36 -1.36 -0.51
CA PHE A 96 -4.71 -1.08 -1.77
C PHE A 96 -3.24 -1.44 -1.65
N ILE A 97 -2.64 -1.90 -2.76
CA ILE A 97 -1.21 -2.23 -2.83
C ILE A 97 -0.64 -1.77 -4.16
N ASP A 98 0.64 -1.44 -4.21
CA ASP A 98 1.31 -1.09 -5.45
C ASP A 98 1.28 -2.24 -6.45
N LYS A 99 0.99 -1.89 -7.69
CA LYS A 99 0.96 -2.83 -8.80
C LYS A 99 2.32 -3.49 -9.06
N THR A 100 3.39 -2.76 -8.83
CA THR A 100 4.79 -3.18 -9.01
C THR A 100 5.61 -2.84 -7.77
N GLU A 101 6.83 -3.36 -7.69
CA GLU A 101 7.85 -2.84 -6.77
C GLU A 101 8.12 -1.36 -7.07
N ILE A 102 8.64 -0.61 -6.09
CA ILE A 102 9.10 0.77 -6.31
C ILE A 102 10.34 0.73 -7.20
N SER A 103 10.29 1.48 -8.31
CA SER A 103 11.39 1.54 -9.27
C SER A 103 12.47 2.55 -8.86
N ASN A 104 13.66 2.42 -9.46
CA ASN A 104 14.74 3.41 -9.32
C ASN A 104 14.29 4.82 -9.71
N LEU A 105 13.44 4.95 -10.74
CA LEU A 105 12.89 6.24 -11.15
C LEU A 105 12.03 6.86 -10.04
N ASN A 106 11.12 6.08 -9.44
CA ASN A 106 10.26 6.57 -8.35
C ASN A 106 11.07 6.98 -7.12
N TYR A 107 12.12 6.21 -6.81
CA TYR A 107 12.97 6.53 -5.67
C TYR A 107 13.86 7.76 -5.93
N ARG A 108 14.32 7.97 -7.17
CA ARG A 108 15.04 9.20 -7.54
C ARG A 108 14.15 10.44 -7.53
N GLU A 109 12.87 10.31 -7.84
CA GLU A 109 11.88 11.38 -7.67
C GLU A 109 11.81 11.81 -6.19
N TYR A 110 11.79 10.85 -5.27
CA TYR A 110 11.84 11.12 -3.84
C TYR A 110 13.11 11.88 -3.42
N LEU A 111 14.28 11.42 -3.87
CA LEU A 111 15.55 12.10 -3.56
C LEU A 111 15.62 13.52 -4.13
N TYR A 112 15.16 13.71 -5.37
CA TYR A 112 15.07 15.03 -5.99
C TYR A 112 14.21 15.99 -5.17
N TRP A 113 13.07 15.51 -4.68
CA TRP A 113 12.22 16.29 -3.82
C TRP A 113 12.88 16.61 -2.47
N LEU A 114 13.56 15.64 -1.86
CA LEU A 114 14.30 15.87 -0.60
C LEU A 114 15.38 16.91 -0.78
N GLU A 115 16.15 16.83 -1.86
CA GLU A 115 17.19 17.81 -2.19
C GLU A 115 16.60 19.21 -2.37
N GLY A 116 15.51 19.34 -3.11
CA GLY A 116 14.81 20.62 -3.29
C GLY A 116 14.27 21.21 -1.99
N THR A 117 13.83 20.37 -1.06
CA THR A 117 13.20 20.82 0.20
C THR A 117 14.20 21.06 1.32
N PHE A 118 15.18 20.19 1.48
CA PHE A 118 16.12 20.17 2.61
C PHE A 118 17.55 20.52 2.22
N GLY A 119 17.93 20.34 0.95
CA GLY A 119 19.23 20.75 0.45
C GLY A 119 19.44 22.26 0.56
N GLY A 120 20.60 22.68 1.04
CA GLY A 120 20.90 24.08 1.25
C GLY A 120 20.25 24.74 2.48
N ALA A 121 19.36 24.03 3.19
CA ALA A 121 18.77 24.48 4.46
C ALA A 121 19.59 24.05 5.69
N GLY A 122 20.82 23.56 5.49
CA GLY A 122 21.64 22.98 6.57
C GLY A 122 21.17 21.58 7.02
N MET A 123 20.30 20.94 6.24
CA MET A 123 19.71 19.61 6.53
C MET A 123 20.17 18.54 5.53
N ASP A 124 21.35 18.65 4.96
CA ASP A 124 21.91 17.69 3.99
C ASP A 124 21.97 16.25 4.54
N SER A 125 22.00 16.10 5.86
CA SER A 125 21.92 14.80 6.53
C SER A 125 20.63 14.05 6.23
N VAL A 126 19.50 14.75 5.98
CA VAL A 126 18.21 14.13 5.62
C VAL A 126 18.31 13.50 4.23
N VAL A 127 18.94 14.19 3.29
CA VAL A 127 19.15 13.71 1.91
C VAL A 127 20.12 12.52 1.94
N THR A 128 21.24 12.65 2.66
CA THR A 128 22.25 11.59 2.76
C THR A 128 21.67 10.31 3.39
N ALA A 129 20.87 10.45 4.45
CA ALA A 129 20.21 9.31 5.09
C ALA A 129 19.18 8.58 4.21
N ALA A 130 18.69 9.24 3.16
CA ALA A 130 17.73 8.65 2.22
C ALA A 130 18.41 7.93 1.04
N LEU A 131 19.72 8.11 0.82
CA LEU A 131 20.42 7.48 -0.29
C LEU A 131 20.45 5.95 -0.13
N PRO A 132 20.11 5.19 -1.19
CA PRO A 132 20.29 3.75 -1.18
C PRO A 132 21.77 3.38 -1.04
N ASP A 133 22.04 2.31 -0.32
CA ASP A 133 23.38 1.74 -0.25
C ASP A 133 23.72 1.00 -1.55
N THR A 134 24.54 1.61 -2.39
CA THR A 134 25.00 1.00 -3.64
C THR A 134 26.14 -0.01 -3.45
N LEU A 135 26.80 -0.02 -2.27
CA LEU A 135 27.88 -0.96 -1.97
C LEU A 135 27.38 -2.39 -1.78
N VAL A 136 26.07 -2.59 -1.62
CA VAL A 136 25.43 -3.93 -1.57
C VAL A 136 25.70 -4.78 -2.82
N TRP A 137 26.13 -4.17 -3.93
CA TRP A 137 26.50 -4.87 -5.16
C TRP A 137 27.90 -5.49 -5.11
N ARG A 138 28.76 -5.06 -4.20
CA ARG A 138 30.12 -5.57 -4.11
C ARG A 138 30.14 -7.02 -3.66
N SER A 139 30.95 -7.82 -4.34
CA SER A 139 31.21 -9.21 -4.02
C SER A 139 32.70 -9.48 -4.25
N GLU A 140 33.34 -10.24 -3.34
CA GLU A 140 34.77 -10.49 -3.36
C GLU A 140 35.29 -11.06 -4.67
N LEU A 141 34.51 -11.93 -5.32
CA LEU A 141 34.91 -12.63 -6.54
C LEU A 141 34.15 -12.18 -7.80
N ALA A 142 33.46 -11.04 -7.76
CA ALA A 142 32.69 -10.54 -8.87
C ALA A 142 33.06 -9.09 -9.22
N TYR A 143 33.19 -8.81 -10.51
CA TYR A 143 33.37 -7.44 -11.00
C TYR A 143 32.01 -6.74 -11.12
N ASN A 144 31.52 -6.22 -9.99
CA ASN A 144 30.21 -5.60 -9.88
C ASN A 144 30.24 -4.05 -9.74
N GLU A 145 31.41 -3.42 -9.84
CA GLU A 145 31.57 -1.97 -9.77
C GLU A 145 30.65 -1.22 -10.76
N PRO A 146 30.38 -1.70 -12.00
CA PRO A 146 29.42 -1.06 -12.88
C PRO A 146 28.00 -0.98 -12.29
N TYR A 147 27.59 -1.95 -11.49
CA TYR A 147 26.29 -1.91 -10.79
C TYR A 147 26.31 -0.97 -9.58
N VAL A 148 27.44 -0.93 -8.83
CA VAL A 148 27.63 0.03 -7.73
C VAL A 148 27.45 1.46 -8.23
N GLU A 149 28.03 1.78 -9.39
CA GLU A 149 28.01 3.12 -9.95
C GLU A 149 26.70 3.44 -10.69
N GLN A 150 26.18 2.51 -11.47
CA GLN A 150 25.19 2.79 -12.52
C GLN A 150 23.79 2.26 -12.23
N TYR A 151 23.62 1.16 -11.50
CA TYR A 151 22.32 0.52 -11.33
C TYR A 151 21.23 1.48 -10.84
N PHE A 152 21.54 2.29 -9.85
CA PHE A 152 20.56 3.25 -9.34
C PHE A 152 20.44 4.53 -10.20
N ARG A 153 21.50 4.92 -10.89
CA ARG A 153 21.61 6.24 -11.51
C ARG A 153 21.32 6.26 -13.01
N HIS A 154 21.72 5.20 -13.72
CA HIS A 154 21.67 5.18 -15.18
C HIS A 154 20.21 5.02 -15.68
N PRO A 155 19.78 5.79 -16.71
CA PRO A 155 18.40 5.73 -17.22
C PRO A 155 17.94 4.36 -17.72
N ALA A 156 18.86 3.50 -18.16
CA ALA A 156 18.54 2.12 -18.57
C ALA A 156 17.89 1.30 -17.45
N TYR A 157 18.15 1.66 -16.20
CA TYR A 157 17.58 0.98 -15.02
C TYR A 157 16.41 1.75 -14.38
N ASN A 158 15.80 2.70 -15.11
CA ASN A 158 14.67 3.49 -14.58
C ASN A 158 13.52 2.62 -14.07
N ASN A 159 13.17 1.59 -14.84
CA ASN A 159 12.04 0.69 -14.55
C ASN A 159 12.45 -0.56 -13.76
N TYR A 160 13.67 -0.62 -13.27
CA TYR A 160 14.14 -1.69 -12.41
C TYR A 160 13.83 -1.38 -10.95
N PRO A 161 13.58 -2.39 -10.10
CA PRO A 161 13.26 -2.14 -8.71
C PRO A 161 14.41 -1.49 -7.97
N VAL A 162 14.12 -0.59 -7.06
CA VAL A 162 15.15 -0.03 -6.16
C VAL A 162 15.59 -1.12 -5.18
N VAL A 163 16.90 -1.22 -4.96
CA VAL A 163 17.53 -2.13 -4.00
C VAL A 163 18.57 -1.39 -3.18
N GLY A 164 19.10 -2.01 -2.13
CA GLY A 164 20.02 -1.34 -1.22
C GLY A 164 19.29 -0.32 -0.32
N VAL A 165 18.01 -0.53 -0.07
CA VAL A 165 17.18 0.32 0.79
C VAL A 165 16.87 -0.40 2.10
N THR A 166 17.03 0.31 3.20
CA THR A 166 16.69 -0.15 4.55
C THR A 166 15.18 -0.07 4.77
N TRP A 167 14.66 -0.80 5.76
CA TRP A 167 13.26 -0.72 6.15
C TRP A 167 12.84 0.71 6.57
N LYS A 168 13.73 1.42 7.25
CA LYS A 168 13.50 2.82 7.63
C LYS A 168 13.37 3.72 6.41
N GLN A 169 14.27 3.60 5.44
CA GLN A 169 14.20 4.36 4.20
C GLN A 169 12.93 4.07 3.41
N ALA A 170 12.52 2.81 3.33
CA ALA A 170 11.26 2.41 2.69
C ALA A 170 10.04 3.02 3.39
N THR A 171 10.03 3.06 4.73
CA THR A 171 8.96 3.71 5.52
C THR A 171 8.94 5.22 5.31
N GLU A 172 10.11 5.87 5.29
CA GLU A 172 10.23 7.31 5.01
C GLU A 172 9.72 7.68 3.61
N PHE A 173 10.00 6.84 2.61
CA PHE A 173 9.44 6.98 1.26
C PHE A 173 7.90 6.92 1.28
N CYS A 174 7.30 5.99 2.01
CA CYS A 174 5.84 5.89 2.13
C CYS A 174 5.22 7.15 2.74
N ILE A 175 5.84 7.71 3.78
CA ILE A 175 5.39 8.97 4.42
C ILE A 175 5.49 10.13 3.43
N TRP A 176 6.62 10.27 2.73
CA TRP A 176 6.82 11.29 1.71
C TRP A 176 5.75 11.18 0.60
N ARG A 177 5.49 9.96 0.11
CA ARG A 177 4.50 9.71 -0.94
C ARG A 177 3.09 10.12 -0.48
N THR A 178 2.73 9.83 0.76
CA THR A 178 1.46 10.29 1.37
C THR A 178 1.34 11.80 1.27
N ASP A 179 2.38 12.52 1.68
CA ASP A 179 2.37 13.98 1.67
C ASP A 179 2.28 14.55 0.24
N ARG A 180 3.05 14.00 -0.71
CA ARG A 180 3.03 14.49 -2.11
C ARG A 180 1.69 14.23 -2.80
N VAL A 181 1.10 13.06 -2.60
CA VAL A 181 -0.20 12.71 -3.19
C VAL A 181 -1.31 13.59 -2.61
N ASN A 182 -1.32 13.82 -1.30
CA ASN A 182 -2.32 14.67 -0.67
C ASN A 182 -2.12 16.15 -1.00
N GLU A 183 -0.89 16.62 -1.10
CA GLU A 183 -0.57 17.98 -1.55
C GLU A 183 -1.10 18.23 -2.96
N LEU A 184 -0.85 17.31 -3.90
CA LEU A 184 -1.37 17.41 -5.26
C LEU A 184 -2.91 17.42 -5.28
N ALA A 185 -3.55 16.55 -4.52
CA ALA A 185 -5.01 16.51 -4.42
C ALA A 185 -5.61 17.82 -3.89
N LEU A 186 -4.95 18.44 -2.92
CA LEU A 186 -5.34 19.75 -2.38
C LEU A 186 -5.08 20.90 -3.37
N MET A 187 -3.98 20.85 -4.13
CA MET A 187 -3.71 21.82 -5.20
C MET A 187 -4.74 21.72 -6.32
N ASP A 188 -5.09 20.52 -6.75
CA ASP A 188 -6.08 20.31 -7.82
C ASP A 188 -7.49 20.76 -7.42
N LYS A 189 -7.80 20.73 -6.13
CA LYS A 189 -9.07 21.28 -5.59
C LYS A 189 -8.97 22.74 -5.17
N GLY A 190 -7.80 23.37 -5.32
CA GLY A 190 -7.56 24.79 -5.04
C GLY A 190 -7.39 25.14 -3.55
N PHE A 191 -7.29 24.16 -2.66
CA PHE A 191 -7.01 24.39 -1.23
C PHE A 191 -5.59 24.88 -0.99
N LEU A 192 -4.67 24.55 -1.89
CA LEU A 192 -3.31 25.08 -1.94
C LEU A 192 -3.10 25.83 -3.24
N ASP A 193 -2.48 27.01 -3.18
CA ASP A 193 -2.08 27.74 -4.39
C ASP A 193 -0.90 27.04 -5.06
N LYS A 194 -1.13 26.49 -6.26
CA LYS A 194 -0.17 25.66 -6.97
C LYS A 194 1.19 26.33 -7.18
N LYS A 195 1.18 27.63 -7.58
CA LYS A 195 2.42 28.35 -7.86
C LYS A 195 3.26 28.59 -6.59
N THR A 196 2.59 29.04 -5.54
CA THR A 196 3.22 29.30 -4.24
C THR A 196 3.74 27.99 -3.63
N GLN A 197 2.97 26.92 -3.73
CA GLN A 197 3.33 25.63 -3.15
C GLN A 197 4.56 25.01 -3.84
N ILE A 198 4.58 24.94 -5.17
CA ILE A 198 5.72 24.42 -5.92
C ILE A 198 6.98 25.25 -5.65
N LYS A 199 6.86 26.58 -5.67
CA LYS A 199 7.98 27.46 -5.37
C LYS A 199 8.52 27.25 -3.97
N LYS A 200 7.64 27.11 -2.97
CA LYS A 200 8.01 26.85 -1.58
C LYS A 200 8.76 25.53 -1.46
N THR A 201 8.22 24.46 -2.04
CA THR A 201 8.79 23.10 -1.97
C THR A 201 10.20 23.02 -2.56
N LEU A 202 10.45 23.67 -3.72
CA LEU A 202 11.72 23.56 -4.44
C LEU A 202 12.80 24.57 -4.00
N ASN A 203 12.49 25.48 -3.08
CA ASN A 203 13.44 26.52 -2.64
C ASN A 203 13.87 26.37 -1.18
N GLY A 204 14.06 25.13 -0.71
CA GLY A 204 14.57 24.87 0.62
C GLY A 204 13.55 25.18 1.73
N ALA A 205 12.32 24.68 1.60
CA ALA A 205 11.27 24.91 2.60
C ALA A 205 11.63 24.35 3.99
N GLY A 206 12.51 23.34 4.05
CA GLY A 206 12.92 22.73 5.32
C GLY A 206 11.72 22.30 6.17
N GLN A 207 11.66 22.76 7.39
CA GLN A 207 10.56 22.48 8.32
C GLN A 207 9.19 22.99 7.81
N ASP A 208 9.17 24.01 6.93
CA ASP A 208 7.94 24.59 6.39
C ASP A 208 7.37 23.82 5.20
N ASN A 209 7.88 22.63 4.89
CA ASN A 209 7.31 21.79 3.85
C ASN A 209 5.90 21.31 4.21
N PHE A 210 5.15 20.87 3.19
CA PHE A 210 3.82 20.32 3.41
C PHE A 210 3.90 18.95 4.08
N ASN A 211 3.12 18.76 5.13
CA ASN A 211 2.87 17.46 5.77
C ASN A 211 1.36 17.30 6.01
N THR A 212 0.82 16.17 5.63
CA THR A 212 -0.62 15.87 5.70
C THR A 212 -1.18 15.98 7.12
N LYS A 213 -0.49 15.42 8.11
CA LYS A 213 -0.94 15.47 9.52
C LYS A 213 -0.87 16.88 10.08
N ALA A 214 0.20 17.62 9.77
CA ALA A 214 0.33 19.02 10.16
C ALA A 214 -0.77 19.90 9.55
N TYR A 215 -1.12 19.66 8.28
CA TYR A 215 -2.23 20.35 7.62
C TYR A 215 -3.58 20.05 8.29
N LEU A 216 -3.87 18.79 8.60
CA LEU A 216 -5.12 18.39 9.27
C LEU A 216 -5.27 18.94 10.68
N LEU A 217 -4.16 19.13 11.39
CA LEU A 217 -4.14 19.71 12.74
C LEU A 217 -4.10 21.24 12.75
N GLY A 218 -4.00 21.88 11.58
CA GLY A 218 -3.92 23.34 11.46
C GLY A 218 -2.52 23.92 11.72
N GLU A 219 -1.51 23.07 11.91
CA GLU A 219 -0.11 23.47 12.14
C GLU A 219 0.63 23.88 10.86
N TYR A 220 0.07 23.57 9.69
CA TYR A 220 0.59 24.00 8.40
C TYR A 220 -0.18 25.21 7.87
N GLN A 221 0.51 26.32 7.70
CA GLN A 221 -0.07 27.53 7.12
C GLN A 221 -0.13 27.43 5.59
N ALA A 222 -1.32 27.11 5.09
CA ALA A 222 -1.57 27.01 3.66
C ALA A 222 -1.92 28.37 3.07
N THR A 223 -1.42 28.65 1.85
CA THR A 223 -1.91 29.76 1.03
C THR A 223 -3.04 29.23 0.15
N PRO A 224 -4.32 29.63 0.39
CA PRO A 224 -5.45 29.12 -0.38
C PRO A 224 -5.41 29.60 -1.83
N GLY A 225 -5.77 28.73 -2.76
CA GLY A 225 -5.95 29.08 -4.16
C GLY A 225 -7.20 29.92 -4.41
N LYS A 226 -7.22 30.66 -5.51
CA LYS A 226 -8.35 31.54 -5.88
C LYS A 226 -9.69 30.82 -6.02
N GLU A 227 -9.67 29.55 -6.41
CA GLU A 227 -10.88 28.76 -6.62
C GLU A 227 -11.60 28.47 -5.31
N VAL A 228 -10.86 28.19 -4.26
CA VAL A 228 -11.41 27.88 -2.92
C VAL A 228 -12.01 29.10 -2.25
N THR A 229 -11.42 30.25 -2.47
CA THR A 229 -11.96 31.53 -1.94
C THR A 229 -13.15 32.04 -2.76
N SER A 230 -13.45 31.46 -3.91
CA SER A 230 -14.54 31.88 -4.77
C SER A 230 -15.92 31.50 -4.21
N LYS A 231 -16.93 32.30 -4.53
CA LYS A 231 -18.34 32.01 -4.16
C LYS A 231 -18.87 30.69 -4.75
N LYS A 232 -18.17 30.13 -5.76
CA LYS A 232 -18.54 28.87 -6.43
C LYS A 232 -18.01 27.63 -5.69
N ASN A 233 -17.17 27.80 -4.67
CA ASN A 233 -16.67 26.68 -3.89
C ASN A 233 -17.84 25.87 -3.28
N PRO A 234 -17.95 24.57 -3.55
CA PRO A 234 -19.04 23.73 -3.03
C PRO A 234 -18.93 23.50 -1.51
N LEU A 235 -17.70 23.56 -0.96
CA LEU A 235 -17.49 23.34 0.47
C LEU A 235 -17.67 24.66 1.23
N LYS A 236 -18.63 24.65 2.14
CA LYS A 236 -19.02 25.83 2.93
C LYS A 236 -18.78 25.56 4.41
N ASP A 237 -18.53 26.65 5.16
CA ASP A 237 -18.61 26.63 6.60
C ASP A 237 -20.06 26.72 7.10
N ALA A 238 -20.27 26.68 8.41
CA ALA A 238 -21.60 26.79 9.02
C ALA A 238 -22.31 28.12 8.68
N GLN A 239 -21.54 29.18 8.37
CA GLN A 239 -22.03 30.50 7.97
C GLN A 239 -22.25 30.62 6.46
N GLY A 240 -22.04 29.54 5.69
CA GLY A 240 -22.20 29.52 4.24
C GLY A 240 -21.09 30.19 3.45
N ARG A 241 -19.95 30.53 4.09
CA ARG A 241 -18.74 31.07 3.42
C ARG A 241 -17.92 29.93 2.83
N PRO A 242 -17.16 30.16 1.75
CA PRO A 242 -16.25 29.16 1.22
C PRO A 242 -15.22 28.73 2.28
N ARG A 243 -15.07 27.42 2.51
CA ARG A 243 -13.99 26.91 3.38
C ARG A 243 -12.66 27.01 2.67
N THR A 244 -11.64 27.45 3.40
CA THR A 244 -10.25 27.57 2.90
C THR A 244 -9.39 26.36 3.25
N THR A 245 -9.87 25.48 4.14
CA THR A 245 -9.19 24.26 4.56
C THR A 245 -10.05 23.05 4.28
N ALA A 246 -9.44 22.00 3.75
CA ALA A 246 -10.07 20.71 3.58
C ALA A 246 -9.95 19.90 4.87
N LYS A 247 -10.97 19.07 5.12
CA LYS A 247 -10.97 18.07 6.19
C LYS A 247 -10.89 16.68 5.57
N PHE A 248 -10.55 15.69 6.39
CA PHE A 248 -10.49 14.31 5.92
C PHE A 248 -11.87 13.81 5.44
N GLU A 249 -12.96 14.26 6.11
CA GLU A 249 -14.34 13.92 5.80
C GLU A 249 -14.81 14.44 4.42
N ASP A 250 -14.08 15.35 3.81
CA ASP A 250 -14.39 15.85 2.46
C ASP A 250 -14.04 14.86 1.35
N GLY A 251 -13.32 13.77 1.68
CA GLY A 251 -12.94 12.74 0.72
C GLY A 251 -11.98 13.21 -0.38
N ILE A 252 -11.25 14.30 -0.14
CA ILE A 252 -10.26 14.86 -1.06
C ILE A 252 -8.89 14.22 -0.83
N MET A 253 -8.55 14.02 0.44
CA MET A 253 -7.28 13.44 0.85
C MET A 253 -7.37 11.92 0.90
N PHE A 254 -6.24 11.30 0.61
CA PHE A 254 -6.04 9.85 0.67
C PHE A 254 -5.51 9.44 2.04
N GLY A 255 -5.67 8.15 2.36
CA GLY A 255 -5.04 7.54 3.51
C GLY A 255 -3.52 7.48 3.39
N ASP A 256 -2.87 7.08 4.48
CA ASP A 256 -1.42 6.99 4.53
C ASP A 256 -0.92 5.82 3.67
N TYR A 257 0.06 6.07 2.80
CA TYR A 257 0.89 5.02 2.22
C TYR A 257 1.79 4.46 3.31
N ARG A 258 1.94 3.17 3.32
CA ARG A 258 2.77 2.42 4.27
C ARG A 258 3.32 1.17 3.61
N LEU A 259 4.23 0.47 4.26
CA LEU A 259 4.55 -0.88 3.86
C LEU A 259 3.31 -1.79 4.09
N PRO A 260 3.11 -2.83 3.27
CA PRO A 260 2.08 -3.83 3.52
C PRO A 260 2.41 -4.58 4.81
N THR A 261 1.39 -5.03 5.53
CA THR A 261 1.61 -6.03 6.57
C THR A 261 1.98 -7.37 5.93
N GLU A 262 2.60 -8.25 6.67
CA GLU A 262 2.98 -9.57 6.16
C GLU A 262 1.76 -10.35 5.65
N ALA A 263 0.66 -10.29 6.40
CA ALA A 263 -0.60 -10.93 6.00
C ALA A 263 -1.21 -10.32 4.74
N GLU A 264 -1.20 -8.99 4.60
CA GLU A 264 -1.65 -8.31 3.38
C GLU A 264 -0.80 -8.69 2.18
N TRP A 265 0.52 -8.72 2.36
CA TRP A 265 1.46 -9.08 1.31
C TRP A 265 1.23 -10.51 0.82
N GLU A 266 1.14 -11.48 1.76
CA GLU A 266 0.93 -12.89 1.41
C GLU A 266 -0.46 -13.12 0.79
N TYR A 267 -1.50 -12.45 1.32
CA TYR A 267 -2.84 -12.48 0.74
C TYR A 267 -2.86 -11.93 -0.69
N ALA A 268 -2.18 -10.81 -0.93
CA ALA A 268 -2.06 -10.22 -2.27
C ALA A 268 -1.30 -11.12 -3.24
N ALA A 269 -0.30 -11.87 -2.76
CA ALA A 269 0.50 -12.79 -3.56
C ALA A 269 -0.32 -14.00 -4.01
N TYR A 270 -1.02 -14.65 -3.10
CA TYR A 270 -1.81 -15.83 -3.45
C TYR A 270 -3.08 -15.48 -4.23
N GLY A 271 -3.76 -14.39 -3.89
CA GLY A 271 -5.02 -14.01 -4.47
C GLY A 271 -6.16 -14.97 -4.10
N TYR A 272 -7.36 -14.46 -3.98
CA TYR A 272 -8.58 -15.24 -3.66
C TYR A 272 -8.87 -16.38 -4.67
N ILE A 273 -8.31 -16.30 -5.87
CA ILE A 273 -8.58 -17.25 -6.97
C ILE A 273 -8.00 -18.62 -6.67
N LEU A 274 -6.92 -18.68 -5.92
CA LEU A 274 -6.11 -19.86 -5.74
C LEU A 274 -6.57 -20.75 -4.58
N GLU A 275 -7.22 -20.17 -3.59
CA GLU A 275 -7.74 -20.93 -2.46
C GLU A 275 -9.15 -21.47 -2.64
N ASN A 276 -9.93 -20.88 -3.54
CA ASN A 276 -11.36 -21.13 -3.62
C ASN A 276 -11.81 -22.23 -4.63
N PRO A 277 -11.08 -22.59 -5.68
CA PRO A 277 -11.56 -23.54 -6.66
C PRO A 277 -11.56 -25.00 -6.21
N GLN A 278 -10.92 -25.32 -5.13
CA GLN A 278 -10.62 -26.70 -4.72
C GLN A 278 -11.69 -27.35 -3.80
N ARG A 279 -12.78 -26.66 -3.49
CA ARG A 279 -13.92 -27.27 -2.77
C ARG A 279 -14.67 -28.29 -3.64
N LYS A 280 -13.99 -29.34 -4.05
CA LYS A 280 -14.62 -30.49 -4.71
C LYS A 280 -14.97 -31.64 -3.74
N SER A 281 -14.59 -31.57 -2.49
CA SER A 281 -14.97 -32.63 -1.56
C SER A 281 -16.30 -32.33 -0.90
N LYS A 282 -17.29 -33.14 -1.21
CA LYS A 282 -18.60 -33.17 -0.56
C LYS A 282 -18.53 -33.71 0.89
N GLY A 283 -17.49 -33.51 1.63
CA GLY A 283 -17.31 -34.21 2.90
C GLY A 283 -16.85 -33.39 4.08
N THR A 284 -16.09 -32.35 3.89
CA THR A 284 -15.44 -31.60 4.99
C THR A 284 -16.12 -30.25 5.20
N LYS A 285 -17.15 -30.25 6.02
CA LYS A 285 -17.61 -29.00 6.65
C LYS A 285 -16.63 -28.69 7.78
N GLY A 286 -15.90 -27.60 7.63
CA GLY A 286 -15.09 -27.05 8.71
C GLY A 286 -13.57 -27.23 8.61
N GLU A 287 -13.00 -27.38 7.41
CA GLU A 287 -11.56 -27.20 7.27
C GLU A 287 -11.21 -25.74 7.56
N GLU A 288 -10.54 -25.53 8.69
CA GLU A 288 -10.10 -24.20 9.12
C GLU A 288 -8.80 -23.79 8.40
N VAL A 289 -8.01 -24.76 7.97
CA VAL A 289 -6.70 -24.56 7.35
C VAL A 289 -6.64 -25.30 6.02
N ILE A 290 -6.26 -24.58 4.95
CA ILE A 290 -5.99 -25.16 3.64
C ILE A 290 -4.49 -25.47 3.57
N ALA A 291 -4.14 -26.73 3.76
CA ALA A 291 -2.75 -27.16 3.77
C ALA A 291 -2.17 -27.27 2.35
N ASN A 292 -2.94 -27.79 1.40
CA ASN A 292 -2.52 -27.96 0.01
C ASN A 292 -2.89 -26.70 -0.80
N LYS A 293 -2.14 -25.62 -0.62
CA LYS A 293 -2.28 -24.38 -1.36
C LYS A 293 -1.21 -24.24 -2.43
N GLN A 294 -1.40 -23.32 -3.36
CA GLN A 294 -0.46 -23.05 -4.43
C GLN A 294 0.90 -22.61 -3.87
N ILE A 295 1.99 -23.10 -4.47
CA ILE A 295 3.34 -22.82 -4.01
C ILE A 295 3.77 -21.40 -4.42
N TYR A 296 3.37 -20.92 -5.62
CA TYR A 296 3.80 -19.67 -6.20
C TYR A 296 2.65 -18.72 -6.50
N ALA A 297 2.96 -17.44 -6.71
CA ALA A 297 1.98 -16.37 -6.84
C ALA A 297 1.37 -16.21 -8.26
N TRP A 298 1.69 -17.05 -9.22
CA TRP A 298 1.18 -16.87 -10.58
C TRP A 298 -0.12 -17.60 -10.88
N LYS A 299 -0.85 -17.06 -11.84
CA LYS A 299 -2.15 -17.53 -12.26
C LYS A 299 -2.06 -18.55 -13.40
N ASN A 300 -2.86 -19.63 -13.33
CA ASN A 300 -3.18 -20.52 -14.45
C ASN A 300 -2.06 -21.44 -14.99
N GLU A 301 -0.91 -21.56 -14.34
CA GLU A 301 0.19 -22.39 -14.83
C GLU A 301 0.36 -23.73 -14.05
N GLY A 302 -0.52 -23.98 -13.09
CA GLY A 302 -0.43 -25.12 -12.18
C GLY A 302 0.15 -24.72 -10.82
N PHE A 303 0.06 -25.64 -9.86
CA PHE A 303 0.39 -25.31 -8.46
C PHE A 303 1.89 -25.14 -8.21
N ASP A 304 2.71 -25.86 -8.97
CA ASP A 304 4.14 -26.04 -8.74
C ASP A 304 5.02 -25.71 -9.97
N ASN A 305 4.40 -25.30 -11.06
CA ASN A 305 5.14 -25.02 -12.30
C ASN A 305 5.92 -23.72 -12.20
N LEU A 306 7.20 -23.79 -12.50
CA LEU A 306 8.12 -22.65 -12.64
C LEU A 306 8.21 -22.12 -14.07
N ARG A 307 7.58 -22.80 -15.04
CA ARG A 307 7.68 -22.51 -16.47
C ARG A 307 6.32 -22.38 -17.12
N TYR A 308 6.25 -21.58 -18.16
CA TYR A 308 5.06 -21.49 -19.00
C TYR A 308 4.75 -22.84 -19.64
N THR A 309 3.54 -23.34 -19.43
CA THR A 309 3.07 -24.64 -19.95
C THR A 309 2.26 -24.51 -21.22
N LYS A 310 1.66 -23.34 -21.46
CA LYS A 310 0.81 -23.11 -22.64
C LYS A 310 1.60 -23.01 -23.92
N LYS A 311 1.08 -23.64 -24.98
CA LYS A 311 1.65 -23.58 -26.32
C LYS A 311 1.75 -22.14 -26.83
N GLY A 312 2.86 -21.81 -27.46
CA GLY A 312 3.15 -20.48 -28.01
C GLY A 312 4.51 -19.97 -27.56
N GLN A 313 4.81 -18.76 -27.93
CA GLN A 313 5.94 -18.01 -27.40
C GLN A 313 5.58 -17.56 -26.00
N PRO A 314 5.87 -17.87 -24.97
CA PRO A 314 7.10 -18.21 -24.29
C PRO A 314 7.10 -19.63 -23.63
N GLN A 315 6.47 -20.61 -24.25
CA GLN A 315 6.44 -21.97 -23.67
C GLN A 315 7.82 -22.45 -23.24
N GLY A 316 7.93 -22.90 -22.00
CA GLY A 316 9.16 -23.39 -21.40
C GLY A 316 10.04 -22.31 -20.74
N SER A 317 9.78 -21.01 -20.98
CA SER A 317 10.45 -19.93 -20.27
C SER A 317 10.03 -19.87 -18.81
N PHE A 318 10.86 -19.31 -17.92
CA PHE A 318 10.52 -19.15 -16.51
C PHE A 318 9.44 -18.10 -16.29
N LEU A 319 8.66 -18.29 -15.24
CA LEU A 319 7.56 -17.42 -14.82
C LEU A 319 8.01 -16.27 -13.92
N ALA A 320 9.24 -16.32 -13.42
CA ALA A 320 9.80 -15.33 -12.52
C ALA A 320 11.32 -15.23 -12.70
N ASN A 321 11.89 -14.14 -12.20
CA ASN A 321 13.32 -13.93 -12.10
C ASN A 321 13.85 -14.55 -10.82
N PHE A 322 14.67 -15.61 -10.91
CA PHE A 322 15.27 -16.30 -9.77
C PHE A 322 16.47 -17.14 -10.20
N LYS A 323 17.32 -17.49 -9.25
CA LYS A 323 18.50 -18.33 -9.49
C LYS A 323 18.13 -19.81 -9.61
N ARG A 324 18.25 -20.35 -10.82
CA ARG A 324 17.93 -21.76 -11.10
C ARG A 324 18.91 -22.73 -10.47
N GLY A 325 20.20 -22.50 -10.61
CA GLY A 325 21.23 -23.43 -10.20
C GLY A 325 22.53 -22.75 -9.77
N SER A 326 23.57 -23.54 -9.51
CA SER A 326 24.93 -23.04 -9.31
C SER A 326 25.47 -22.48 -10.62
N GLY A 327 25.91 -21.21 -10.61
CA GLY A 327 26.50 -20.57 -11.79
C GLY A 327 25.50 -20.18 -12.89
N ASP A 328 24.22 -20.39 -12.70
CA ASP A 328 23.19 -20.07 -13.69
C ASP A 328 22.22 -19.03 -13.15
N ASN A 329 22.54 -17.77 -13.37
CA ASN A 329 21.65 -16.64 -13.11
C ASN A 329 21.18 -16.00 -14.40
N MET A 330 21.64 -16.48 -15.56
CA MET A 330 21.44 -15.78 -16.82
C MET A 330 20.66 -16.59 -17.81
N GLY A 331 19.71 -15.93 -18.40
CA GLY A 331 18.86 -16.52 -19.35
C GLY A 331 19.41 -16.71 -20.74
N VAL A 332 20.38 -15.95 -21.16
CA VAL A 332 20.72 -15.80 -22.59
C VAL A 332 21.44 -17.01 -23.15
N ALA A 333 22.36 -17.60 -22.42
CA ALA A 333 23.22 -18.66 -22.94
C ALA A 333 22.53 -20.03 -23.07
N GLY A 334 21.49 -20.28 -22.31
CA GLY A 334 20.83 -21.59 -22.23
C GLY A 334 19.48 -21.70 -22.93
N GLY A 335 18.89 -20.63 -23.42
CA GLY A 335 17.52 -20.58 -23.87
C GLY A 335 16.51 -21.01 -22.80
N LEU A 336 15.22 -20.72 -22.95
CA LEU A 336 14.16 -21.11 -22.01
C LEU A 336 14.45 -20.77 -20.54
N ASN A 337 15.04 -19.63 -20.30
CA ASN A 337 15.44 -19.11 -19.01
C ASN A 337 14.64 -17.85 -18.66
N ASP A 338 14.97 -17.13 -17.58
CA ASP A 338 14.31 -15.87 -17.19
C ASP A 338 14.85 -14.64 -17.92
N ASN A 339 15.95 -14.76 -18.65
CA ASN A 339 16.62 -13.68 -19.37
C ASN A 339 17.11 -12.52 -18.49
N ALA A 340 17.40 -12.78 -17.23
CA ALA A 340 17.86 -11.79 -16.27
C ALA A 340 19.06 -12.28 -15.47
N ALA A 341 20.12 -11.46 -15.42
CA ALA A 341 21.32 -11.72 -14.61
C ALA A 341 21.31 -11.00 -13.27
N ILE A 342 20.47 -9.99 -13.16
CA ILE A 342 20.24 -9.07 -12.04
C ILE A 342 18.72 -8.88 -11.94
N PRO A 343 18.18 -8.00 -11.08
CA PRO A 343 16.75 -7.69 -11.15
C PRO A 343 16.32 -7.37 -12.58
N ALA A 344 15.09 -7.75 -12.92
CA ALA A 344 14.45 -7.41 -14.18
C ALA A 344 13.56 -6.16 -13.99
N GLU A 345 13.05 -5.59 -15.09
CA GLU A 345 12.07 -4.50 -15.00
C GLU A 345 10.84 -4.94 -14.19
N VAL A 346 10.27 -4.01 -13.44
CA VAL A 346 9.14 -4.26 -12.52
C VAL A 346 7.87 -4.81 -13.20
N THR A 347 7.83 -4.86 -14.54
CA THR A 347 6.71 -5.39 -15.32
C THR A 347 7.10 -6.53 -16.25
N SER A 348 8.29 -7.12 -16.09
CA SER A 348 8.83 -8.11 -17.03
C SER A 348 8.07 -9.44 -17.06
N PHE A 349 7.44 -9.81 -15.97
CA PHE A 349 6.72 -11.09 -15.83
C PHE A 349 5.21 -10.87 -15.75
N GLN A 350 4.44 -11.96 -15.89
CA GLN A 350 2.99 -11.85 -15.85
C GLN A 350 2.49 -11.52 -14.43
N PRO A 351 1.51 -10.61 -14.31
CA PRO A 351 0.90 -10.31 -13.02
C PRO A 351 0.03 -11.47 -12.53
N ASN A 352 -0.17 -11.52 -11.22
CA ASN A 352 -1.08 -12.47 -10.58
C ASN A 352 -2.57 -12.15 -10.83
N GLY A 353 -3.47 -12.84 -10.14
CA GLY A 353 -4.92 -12.69 -10.28
C GLY A 353 -5.47 -11.30 -9.95
N PHE A 354 -4.80 -10.53 -9.10
CA PHE A 354 -5.14 -9.15 -8.77
C PHE A 354 -4.51 -8.11 -9.73
N GLY A 355 -3.63 -8.55 -10.64
CA GLY A 355 -2.90 -7.66 -11.53
C GLY A 355 -1.62 -7.10 -10.92
N ILE A 356 -1.08 -7.74 -9.89
CA ILE A 356 0.13 -7.36 -9.18
C ILE A 356 1.32 -8.14 -9.75
N TYR A 357 2.42 -7.46 -10.04
CA TYR A 357 3.62 -8.03 -10.63
C TYR A 357 4.61 -8.50 -9.56
N ASN A 358 5.41 -9.50 -9.91
CA ASN A 358 6.60 -9.95 -9.20
C ASN A 358 6.41 -10.29 -7.71
N MET A 359 5.23 -10.81 -7.34
CA MET A 359 5.00 -11.30 -5.98
C MET A 359 5.77 -12.60 -5.65
N SER A 360 6.43 -13.19 -6.64
CA SER A 360 7.36 -14.32 -6.53
C SER A 360 8.55 -14.05 -7.43
N GLY A 361 9.72 -13.79 -6.83
CA GLY A 361 10.96 -13.50 -7.55
C GLY A 361 11.21 -12.01 -7.81
N ASN A 362 12.21 -11.72 -8.60
CA ASN A 362 12.78 -10.41 -8.92
C ASN A 362 13.51 -9.79 -7.73
N VAL A 363 12.83 -9.14 -6.79
CA VAL A 363 13.43 -8.70 -5.52
C VAL A 363 12.57 -9.12 -4.34
N ASN A 364 13.21 -9.40 -3.23
CA ASN A 364 12.53 -9.51 -1.95
C ASN A 364 11.91 -8.16 -1.58
N GLU A 365 10.88 -8.18 -0.76
CA GLU A 365 10.15 -6.99 -0.38
C GLU A 365 9.99 -6.86 1.12
N TRP A 366 10.33 -5.67 1.63
CA TRP A 366 10.08 -5.31 3.00
C TRP A 366 8.57 -5.30 3.31
N VAL A 367 8.21 -5.85 4.46
CA VAL A 367 6.88 -5.69 5.05
C VAL A 367 6.94 -4.96 6.39
N ALA A 368 5.80 -4.55 6.90
CA ALA A 368 5.74 -3.73 8.12
C ALA A 368 6.09 -4.50 9.40
N ASP A 369 5.92 -5.83 9.39
CA ASP A 369 5.97 -6.67 10.57
C ASP A 369 7.36 -6.84 11.15
N VAL A 370 7.43 -6.90 12.48
CA VAL A 370 8.60 -7.38 13.21
C VAL A 370 8.66 -8.90 13.09
N TYR A 371 9.85 -9.44 12.83
CA TYR A 371 10.02 -10.87 12.74
C TYR A 371 9.91 -11.54 14.12
N ARG A 372 9.04 -12.52 14.18
CA ARG A 372 8.94 -13.52 15.24
C ARG A 372 8.53 -14.85 14.61
N PRO A 373 9.04 -15.98 15.04
CA PRO A 373 8.49 -17.28 14.65
C PRO A 373 7.00 -17.32 14.96
N THR A 374 6.21 -17.77 14.02
CA THR A 374 4.76 -17.87 14.22
C THR A 374 4.48 -19.20 14.89
N THR A 375 4.06 -19.17 16.14
CA THR A 375 3.61 -20.35 16.89
C THR A 375 2.09 -20.41 16.92
N GLY A 376 1.51 -21.58 17.17
CA GLY A 376 0.05 -21.75 17.29
C GLY A 376 -0.58 -20.92 18.42
N ASP A 377 0.19 -20.62 19.46
CA ASP A 377 -0.27 -19.87 20.63
C ASP A 377 -0.44 -18.36 20.33
N ASP A 378 0.25 -17.85 19.33
CA ASP A 378 0.23 -16.44 18.94
C ASP A 378 -0.76 -16.13 17.79
N ALA A 379 -1.48 -17.12 17.31
CA ALA A 379 -2.38 -16.96 16.18
C ALA A 379 -3.65 -16.18 16.60
N ASP A 380 -3.80 -14.98 16.06
CA ASP A 380 -5.03 -14.19 16.13
C ASP A 380 -5.57 -13.99 14.72
N ASP A 381 -6.74 -14.57 14.45
CA ASP A 381 -7.36 -14.54 13.13
C ASP A 381 -7.67 -13.14 12.61
N PHE A 382 -7.84 -12.17 13.50
CA PHE A 382 -8.22 -10.80 13.14
C PHE A 382 -7.08 -9.80 13.23
N ASN A 383 -6.05 -10.11 14.00
CA ASN A 383 -4.94 -9.19 14.27
C ASN A 383 -3.58 -9.88 14.08
N PRO A 384 -3.26 -10.31 12.86
CA PRO A 384 -2.03 -11.04 12.59
C PRO A 384 -0.78 -10.16 12.67
N PHE A 385 -0.93 -8.83 12.62
CA PHE A 385 0.19 -7.88 12.58
C PHE A 385 1.02 -7.90 13.86
N ARG A 386 2.32 -7.96 13.69
CA ARG A 386 3.31 -7.89 14.77
C ARG A 386 4.15 -6.62 14.63
N GLY A 387 4.27 -5.85 15.71
CA GLY A 387 5.06 -4.63 15.74
C GLY A 387 4.26 -3.36 16.03
N ASN A 388 3.04 -3.46 16.56
CA ASN A 388 2.22 -2.31 16.95
C ASN A 388 2.93 -1.45 18.00
N VAL A 389 3.13 -0.17 17.66
CA VAL A 389 3.56 0.86 18.60
C VAL A 389 2.53 1.98 18.59
N PHE A 390 1.75 2.06 19.66
CA PHE A 390 0.74 3.11 19.82
C PHE A 390 1.44 4.42 20.19
N GLN A 391 1.07 5.48 19.47
CA GLN A 391 1.72 6.78 19.58
C GLN A 391 0.69 7.87 19.85
N GLN A 392 1.10 8.89 20.56
CA GLN A 392 0.36 10.12 20.80
C GLN A 392 1.15 11.34 20.31
N ILE A 393 0.46 12.45 20.09
CA ILE A 393 1.10 13.71 19.73
C ILE A 393 1.92 14.20 20.90
N ASP A 394 3.20 14.48 20.66
CA ASP A 394 4.06 15.10 21.67
C ASP A 394 3.71 16.58 21.84
N ARG A 395 3.14 16.90 22.98
CA ARG A 395 2.77 18.28 23.37
C ARG A 395 3.73 18.90 24.38
N SER A 396 4.86 18.28 24.64
CA SER A 396 5.84 18.77 25.62
C SER A 396 6.42 20.13 25.26
N GLY A 397 6.44 20.50 23.97
CA GLY A 397 6.93 21.78 23.48
C GLY A 397 5.93 22.95 23.54
N GLY A 398 4.71 22.74 24.06
CA GLY A 398 3.65 23.75 24.09
C GLY A 398 2.86 23.87 22.79
N GLU A 399 1.78 24.68 22.81
CA GLU A 399 0.99 24.99 21.61
C GLU A 399 1.83 25.77 20.60
N GLY A 400 1.79 25.36 19.34
CA GLY A 400 2.54 25.98 18.23
C GLY A 400 3.93 25.40 17.97
N ASN A 401 4.39 24.38 18.72
CA ASN A 401 5.67 23.69 18.48
C ASN A 401 5.49 22.17 18.34
N LEU A 402 4.46 21.77 17.63
CA LEU A 402 4.13 20.37 17.42
C LEU A 402 4.90 19.73 16.25
N ARG A 403 5.69 20.50 15.48
CA ARG A 403 6.41 20.02 14.31
C ARG A 403 7.88 19.73 14.62
N ASP A 404 8.40 18.64 14.05
CA ASP A 404 9.82 18.32 14.06
C ASP A 404 10.60 19.11 12.98
N ASP A 405 11.90 18.91 12.90
CA ASP A 405 12.77 19.57 11.92
C ASP A 405 12.40 19.22 10.46
N LYS A 406 11.76 18.07 10.25
CA LYS A 406 11.26 17.63 8.93
C LYS A 406 9.86 18.19 8.62
N GLY A 407 9.28 19.00 9.49
CA GLY A 407 7.93 19.56 9.34
C GLY A 407 6.78 18.62 9.67
N ARG A 408 7.06 17.45 10.26
CA ARG A 408 6.08 16.45 10.66
C ARG A 408 5.63 16.67 12.09
N ILE A 409 4.45 16.17 12.42
CA ILE A 409 3.97 16.19 13.82
C ILE A 409 4.84 15.26 14.67
N LYS A 410 5.36 15.80 15.76
CA LYS A 410 6.12 15.03 16.77
C LYS A 410 5.21 14.00 17.42
N MET A 411 5.64 12.75 17.42
CA MET A 411 4.91 11.63 18.01
C MET A 411 5.78 10.96 19.07
N THR A 412 5.18 10.61 20.20
CA THR A 412 5.82 9.83 21.26
C THR A 412 5.03 8.54 21.49
N PRO A 413 5.71 7.41 21.80
CA PRO A 413 5.00 6.20 22.19
C PRO A 413 4.11 6.44 23.42
N GLU A 414 2.89 5.91 23.38
CA GLU A 414 2.04 5.91 24.57
C GLU A 414 2.61 4.98 25.64
N SER A 415 2.44 5.35 26.92
CA SER A 415 2.82 4.50 28.03
C SER A 415 1.85 3.33 28.20
N ASP A 416 2.34 2.18 28.68
CA ASP A 416 1.51 1.00 28.91
C ASP A 416 0.37 1.26 29.90
N SER A 417 0.55 2.21 30.81
CA SER A 417 -0.51 2.62 31.77
C SER A 417 -1.68 3.33 31.08
N SER A 418 -1.45 4.06 29.99
CA SER A 418 -2.51 4.75 29.24
C SER A 418 -3.26 3.81 28.30
N LEU A 419 -2.67 2.68 27.94
CA LEU A 419 -3.21 1.74 26.95
C LEU A 419 -4.20 0.72 27.56
N ARG A 420 -4.40 0.71 28.88
CA ARG A 420 -5.21 -0.27 29.63
C ARG A 420 -4.84 -1.71 29.25
N ASN A 421 -5.72 -2.44 28.57
CA ASN A 421 -5.47 -3.80 28.14
C ASN A 421 -4.71 -3.91 26.80
N ARG A 422 -4.28 -2.79 26.22
CA ARG A 422 -3.49 -2.73 24.98
C ARG A 422 -2.08 -2.31 25.34
N ARG A 423 -1.10 -3.06 24.90
CA ARG A 423 0.31 -2.73 25.13
C ARG A 423 1.00 -2.47 23.81
N ASN A 424 1.99 -1.58 23.84
CA ASN A 424 2.90 -1.45 22.72
C ASN A 424 3.62 -2.78 22.50
N TYR A 425 3.80 -3.15 21.23
CA TYR A 425 4.64 -4.28 20.89
C TYR A 425 6.09 -3.93 21.28
N GLN A 426 6.62 -4.56 22.31
CA GLN A 426 7.97 -4.27 22.79
C GLN A 426 8.87 -5.46 22.53
N LYS A 427 8.63 -6.55 23.20
CA LYS A 427 9.49 -7.72 23.15
C LYS A 427 8.64 -8.96 22.99
N ALA A 428 9.03 -9.83 22.07
CA ALA A 428 8.61 -11.21 22.18
C ALA A 428 9.26 -11.77 23.44
N TYR A 429 8.58 -12.65 24.11
CA TYR A 429 9.24 -13.45 25.13
C TYR A 429 10.41 -14.19 24.46
N ALA A 430 11.63 -14.00 24.99
CA ALA A 430 12.83 -14.63 24.46
C ALA A 430 12.67 -16.17 24.29
N VAL A 431 11.90 -16.78 25.17
CA VAL A 431 11.49 -18.18 25.13
C VAL A 431 10.92 -18.60 23.77
N ASN A 432 10.16 -17.73 23.08
CA ASN A 432 9.43 -18.12 21.89
C ASN A 432 10.26 -18.12 20.59
N TYR A 433 11.45 -17.60 20.60
CA TYR A 433 12.24 -17.48 19.37
C TYR A 433 13.73 -17.79 19.50
N LEU A 434 14.20 -18.12 20.68
CA LEU A 434 15.54 -18.69 20.82
C LEU A 434 15.49 -20.19 20.54
N ASP A 435 14.91 -20.94 21.42
CA ASP A 435 14.78 -22.40 21.32
C ASP A 435 13.52 -22.93 22.03
N GLY A 436 12.67 -22.04 22.55
CA GLY A 436 11.51 -22.39 23.37
C GLY A 436 11.86 -22.76 24.82
N ASP A 437 13.11 -22.61 25.25
CA ASP A 437 13.56 -22.91 26.60
C ASP A 437 13.81 -21.64 27.40
N SER A 438 13.11 -21.48 28.53
CA SER A 438 13.30 -20.36 29.44
C SER A 438 14.73 -20.27 30.02
N SER A 439 15.43 -21.40 30.12
CA SER A 439 16.81 -21.45 30.59
C SER A 439 17.77 -20.78 29.62
N SER A 440 17.55 -20.91 28.33
CA SER A 440 18.35 -20.25 27.30
C SER A 440 18.25 -18.73 27.37
N ALA A 441 17.05 -18.21 27.63
CA ALA A 441 16.81 -16.77 27.79
C ALA A 441 17.59 -16.17 28.95
N VAL A 442 17.74 -16.92 30.04
CA VAL A 442 18.52 -16.50 31.23
C VAL A 442 20.02 -16.67 31.01
N GLY A 443 20.44 -17.78 30.38
CA GLY A 443 21.85 -18.11 30.20
C GLY A 443 22.56 -17.20 29.20
N TYR A 444 21.89 -16.76 28.16
CA TYR A 444 22.55 -16.00 27.09
C TYR A 444 22.37 -14.48 27.17
N GLY A 445 21.50 -13.99 28.01
CA GLY A 445 21.18 -12.57 28.07
C GLY A 445 20.35 -12.13 26.84
N TYR A 446 19.25 -11.49 27.09
CA TYR A 446 18.30 -11.09 26.05
C TYR A 446 18.96 -10.18 25.01
N GLY A 447 18.87 -10.56 23.73
CA GLY A 447 19.33 -9.73 22.59
C GLY A 447 20.83 -9.75 22.34
N VAL A 448 21.64 -10.50 23.11
CA VAL A 448 23.10 -10.54 22.95
C VAL A 448 23.58 -11.70 22.07
N THR A 449 22.86 -12.81 22.04
CA THR A 449 23.27 -14.05 21.38
C THR A 449 22.41 -14.52 20.23
N THR A 450 21.35 -13.79 19.91
CA THR A 450 20.47 -14.08 18.78
C THR A 450 20.55 -12.97 17.72
N LEU A 451 20.44 -13.36 16.45
CA LEU A 451 20.30 -12.42 15.33
C LEU A 451 18.89 -11.79 15.25
N ILE A 452 17.95 -12.26 16.07
CA ILE A 452 16.57 -11.77 16.09
C ILE A 452 16.44 -10.74 17.20
N SER A 453 16.17 -9.50 16.82
CA SER A 453 15.92 -8.38 17.73
C SER A 453 14.53 -7.79 17.55
N ASP A 454 14.14 -6.81 18.37
CA ASP A 454 12.91 -6.04 18.18
C ASP A 454 12.95 -5.13 16.94
N LYS A 455 14.12 -5.02 16.31
CA LYS A 455 14.35 -4.28 15.07
C LYS A 455 14.46 -5.18 13.84
N SER A 456 14.41 -6.49 14.01
CA SER A 456 14.39 -7.44 12.90
C SER A 456 13.04 -7.39 12.19
N ARG A 457 13.07 -7.03 10.92
CA ARG A 457 11.88 -6.85 10.07
C ARG A 457 11.75 -8.00 9.07
N VAL A 458 10.53 -8.38 8.78
CA VAL A 458 10.24 -9.44 7.82
C VAL A 458 10.41 -8.92 6.39
N TYR A 459 10.93 -9.78 5.51
CA TYR A 459 10.87 -9.61 4.07
C TYR A 459 10.47 -10.92 3.38
N LYS A 460 9.86 -10.80 2.19
CA LYS A 460 9.20 -11.91 1.49
C LYS A 460 9.43 -11.86 -0.02
N GLY A 461 9.02 -12.92 -0.72
CA GLY A 461 8.87 -12.96 -2.17
C GLY A 461 9.98 -13.66 -2.94
N GLY A 462 11.15 -13.82 -2.37
CA GLY A 462 12.33 -14.30 -3.10
C GLY A 462 12.87 -13.28 -4.09
N SER A 463 14.09 -13.50 -4.58
CA SER A 463 14.77 -12.56 -5.46
C SER A 463 15.47 -13.24 -6.63
N TRP A 464 16.01 -12.42 -7.54
CA TRP A 464 16.83 -12.84 -8.69
C TRP A 464 18.02 -13.74 -8.30
N ASN A 465 18.54 -13.61 -7.09
CA ASN A 465 19.67 -14.41 -6.57
C ASN A 465 19.26 -15.54 -5.62
N ASP A 466 17.95 -15.73 -5.40
CA ASP A 466 17.41 -16.78 -4.53
C ASP A 466 16.97 -18.01 -5.33
N ARG A 467 16.99 -19.18 -4.68
CA ARG A 467 16.45 -20.42 -5.23
C ARG A 467 14.93 -20.43 -5.20
N ALA A 468 14.33 -21.27 -6.04
CA ALA A 468 12.89 -21.42 -6.19
C ALA A 468 12.12 -21.60 -4.88
N TYR A 469 12.72 -22.22 -3.86
CA TYR A 469 12.13 -22.35 -2.53
C TYR A 469 11.66 -21.02 -1.95
N TRP A 470 12.50 -19.97 -2.07
CA TRP A 470 12.21 -18.65 -1.50
C TRP A 470 11.14 -17.85 -2.24
N LEU A 471 10.73 -18.30 -3.43
CA LEU A 471 9.68 -17.67 -4.21
C LEU A 471 8.28 -17.95 -3.68
N SER A 472 8.14 -18.96 -2.80
CA SER A 472 6.85 -19.26 -2.15
C SER A 472 6.45 -18.09 -1.25
N PRO A 473 5.23 -17.54 -1.41
CA PRO A 473 4.77 -16.44 -0.55
C PRO A 473 4.70 -16.79 0.93
N GLY A 474 4.60 -18.05 1.28
CA GLY A 474 4.62 -18.52 2.66
C GLY A 474 6.00 -18.49 3.33
N THR A 475 7.10 -18.36 2.58
CA THR A 475 8.45 -18.28 3.17
C THR A 475 8.69 -16.93 3.82
N ARG A 476 9.45 -16.94 4.91
CA ARG A 476 9.78 -15.74 5.70
C ARG A 476 11.26 -15.65 5.94
N ARG A 477 11.78 -14.47 5.80
CA ARG A 477 13.15 -14.13 6.21
C ARG A 477 13.12 -12.80 6.95
N PHE A 478 14.20 -12.47 7.61
CA PHE A 478 14.32 -11.23 8.35
C PHE A 478 15.69 -10.59 8.16
N LEU A 479 15.74 -9.30 8.40
CA LEU A 479 16.94 -8.48 8.40
C LEU A 479 16.73 -7.31 9.37
N GLU A 480 17.79 -6.77 9.94
CA GLU A 480 17.69 -5.58 10.78
C GLU A 480 17.17 -4.37 9.99
N GLU A 481 16.35 -3.53 10.64
CA GLU A 481 15.69 -2.38 10.00
C GLU A 481 16.64 -1.32 9.44
N THR A 482 17.93 -1.41 9.75
CA THR A 482 19.00 -0.53 9.29
C THR A 482 19.92 -1.15 8.25
N GLU A 483 19.72 -2.41 7.94
CA GLU A 483 20.49 -3.13 6.92
C GLU A 483 19.76 -3.15 5.58
N SER A 484 20.51 -3.42 4.51
CA SER A 484 20.03 -3.45 3.14
C SER A 484 20.74 -4.53 2.32
N LEU A 485 20.13 -5.00 1.23
CA LEU A 485 20.68 -6.01 0.34
C LEU A 485 20.45 -5.62 -1.14
N SER A 486 21.31 -6.13 -2.03
CA SER A 486 21.12 -6.02 -3.48
C SER A 486 19.93 -6.83 -4.01
N THR A 487 19.34 -7.64 -3.15
CA THR A 487 18.19 -8.50 -3.45
C THR A 487 16.90 -8.04 -2.80
N LEU A 488 16.89 -6.87 -2.15
CA LEU A 488 15.80 -6.43 -1.29
C LEU A 488 15.36 -5.01 -1.65
N GLY A 489 14.10 -4.90 -2.05
CA GLY A 489 13.37 -3.68 -2.34
C GLY A 489 12.09 -3.56 -1.52
N PHE A 490 11.07 -2.89 -2.04
CA PHE A 490 9.78 -2.76 -1.36
C PHE A 490 8.67 -2.31 -2.30
N ARG A 491 7.43 -2.45 -1.84
CA ARG A 491 6.23 -1.81 -2.41
C ARG A 491 5.39 -1.17 -1.32
N CYS A 492 4.55 -0.20 -1.67
CA CYS A 492 3.67 0.44 -0.71
C CYS A 492 2.26 -0.18 -0.74
N ALA A 493 1.58 -0.03 0.38
CA ALA A 493 0.16 -0.35 0.53
C ALA A 493 -0.57 0.83 1.19
N MET A 494 -1.91 0.79 1.17
CA MET A 494 -2.78 1.78 1.82
C MET A 494 -4.02 1.07 2.33
N SER A 495 -4.47 1.40 3.51
CA SER A 495 -5.71 0.84 4.06
C SER A 495 -6.93 1.33 3.29
N HIS A 496 -7.84 0.44 2.98
CA HIS A 496 -9.14 0.81 2.42
C HIS A 496 -10.12 1.16 3.54
N TYR A 497 -10.83 2.25 3.38
CA TYR A 497 -11.86 2.68 4.32
C TYR A 497 -13.26 2.42 3.73
N GLY A 498 -14.12 1.79 4.50
CA GLY A 498 -15.50 1.54 4.10
C GLY A 498 -15.83 0.07 3.90
N SER A 499 -16.71 -0.22 2.94
CA SER A 499 -17.15 -1.59 2.68
C SER A 499 -16.04 -2.45 2.09
N ALA A 500 -15.94 -3.69 2.53
CA ALA A 500 -15.00 -4.67 1.99
C ALA A 500 -15.07 -4.87 0.47
N GLU A 501 -16.20 -4.53 -0.14
CA GLU A 501 -16.44 -4.66 -1.59
C GLU A 501 -15.96 -3.47 -2.42
N GLY A 502 -15.41 -2.45 -1.76
CA GLY A 502 -15.07 -1.19 -2.40
C GLY A 502 -16.29 -0.33 -2.76
N THR A 503 -16.03 0.84 -3.31
CA THR A 503 -17.06 1.85 -3.66
C THR A 503 -17.55 1.78 -5.11
N SER A 504 -17.17 0.73 -5.86
CA SER A 504 -17.50 0.61 -7.28
C SER A 504 -19.02 0.55 -7.52
N ARG A 505 -19.51 1.35 -8.47
CA ARG A 505 -20.92 1.32 -8.92
C ARG A 505 -21.40 -0.05 -9.43
N LYS A 506 -20.49 -0.97 -9.75
CA LYS A 506 -20.81 -2.31 -10.27
C LYS A 506 -21.05 -3.35 -9.17
N SER A 507 -20.61 -3.09 -7.96
CA SER A 507 -20.90 -3.95 -6.81
C SER A 507 -22.28 -3.66 -6.26
N LYS A 508 -23.31 -4.21 -6.87
CA LYS A 508 -24.71 -4.10 -6.39
C LYS A 508 -25.08 -5.18 -5.36
N THR A 509 -24.27 -6.17 -5.21
CA THR A 509 -24.53 -7.30 -4.30
C THR A 509 -23.19 -7.82 -3.82
N GLY A 510 -22.98 -7.94 -2.55
CA GLY A 510 -21.76 -8.44 -1.89
C GLY A 510 -21.22 -9.78 -2.36
N ASN A 511 -21.39 -10.12 -3.60
CA ASN A 511 -20.82 -11.29 -4.25
C ASN A 511 -19.93 -10.85 -5.40
N PHE A 512 -18.66 -10.90 -5.21
CA PHE A 512 -17.65 -10.78 -6.25
C PHE A 512 -17.82 -11.87 -7.33
N PHE A 513 -18.46 -12.98 -6.96
CA PHE A 513 -18.85 -14.04 -7.88
C PHE A 513 -20.26 -13.77 -8.43
N PRO A 514 -20.43 -13.66 -9.77
CA PRO A 514 -21.74 -13.58 -10.34
C PRO A 514 -22.51 -14.85 -9.95
N THR A 515 -23.47 -14.73 -9.05
CA THR A 515 -24.46 -15.78 -8.83
C THR A 515 -25.09 -16.08 -10.19
N ARG A 516 -24.88 -17.28 -10.70
CA ARG A 516 -25.67 -17.76 -11.85
C ARG A 516 -27.14 -17.58 -11.46
N ARG A 517 -27.78 -16.59 -12.03
CA ARG A 517 -29.23 -16.52 -12.02
C ARG A 517 -29.71 -17.82 -12.67
N ASN A 518 -30.24 -18.71 -11.90
CA ASN A 518 -31.05 -19.78 -12.44
C ASN A 518 -32.19 -19.11 -13.21
N LYS A 519 -32.10 -19.11 -14.54
CA LYS A 519 -33.25 -18.85 -15.38
C LYS A 519 -34.24 -19.99 -15.09
N ARG A 520 -35.28 -19.69 -14.36
CA ARG A 520 -36.51 -20.47 -14.39
C ARG A 520 -37.19 -20.28 -15.74
#